data_63a0407632a1d46e13dd1fe5d6d83684
#
_entry.id   63a0407632a1d46e13dd1fe5d6d83684
#
_cell.length_a   1.000
_cell.length_b   1.000
_cell.length_c   1.000
_cell.angle_alpha   90.00
_cell.angle_beta   90.00
_cell.angle_gamma   90.00
#
_symmetry.space_group_name_H-M   'P 1'
#
loop_
_entity.id
_entity.type
_entity.pdbx_description
1 polymer ?
#
loop_
_entity_poly.entity_id
_entity_poly.type
_entity_poly.pdbx_seq_one_letter_code
_entity_poly.pdbx_strand_id
1 'polypeptide(L)'
;METKKIFVINGGQVFGHSGGRFNKTIFDTTRQFFNGKEGFEIRSTDINDEYDPKHEVENYVWADIVIYHTPIWWFQVPNGLKKYIDVVFTEGHQTGIYHSDGRSSQNPTVNYGTGGMLHGKQYMVTSSWNAPKEAFSLPGEFFNETSVDDGALFGFHRMNAFTGMKPLPGLHFHDVEKNANIVVDLERYTTHLNNIFINKEHEHLSNSNFQSQATAH
;
A
#
# COMPACT_ATOMS: atom_id res chain seq x y z
N MET A 1 -1.17 11.99 21.66
CA MET A 1 -0.75 10.89 20.75
C MET A 1 0.03 11.52 19.61
N GLU A 2 1.05 10.86 19.10
CA GLU A 2 1.78 11.34 17.92
C GLU A 2 0.90 11.20 16.68
N THR A 3 0.83 12.24 15.86
CA THR A 3 -0.01 12.25 14.65
C THR A 3 0.59 11.33 13.59
N LYS A 4 -0.17 10.37 13.09
CA LYS A 4 0.24 9.48 12.00
C LYS A 4 0.03 10.12 10.64
N LYS A 5 1.03 10.05 9.81
CA LYS A 5 1.10 10.64 8.48
C LYS A 5 0.82 9.60 7.41
N ILE A 6 -0.28 9.78 6.70
CA ILE A 6 -0.78 8.84 5.68
C ILE A 6 -0.59 9.45 4.29
N PHE A 7 0.11 8.74 3.42
CA PHE A 7 0.21 9.10 2.01
C PHE A 7 -0.57 8.10 1.15
N VAL A 8 -1.55 8.56 0.38
CA VAL A 8 -2.46 7.72 -0.40
C VAL A 8 -2.25 7.96 -1.89
N ILE A 9 -2.06 6.88 -2.64
CA ILE A 9 -1.78 6.90 -4.08
C ILE A 9 -2.90 6.17 -4.83
N ASN A 10 -3.59 6.88 -5.73
CA ASN A 10 -4.46 6.25 -6.72
C ASN A 10 -3.63 5.80 -7.92
N GLY A 11 -3.43 4.50 -8.07
CA GLY A 11 -2.78 3.85 -9.21
C GLY A 11 -3.75 3.38 -10.30
N GLY A 12 -5.03 3.70 -10.16
CA GLY A 12 -6.04 3.39 -11.17
C GLY A 12 -5.99 4.35 -12.35
N GLN A 13 -6.26 3.85 -13.56
CA GLN A 13 -6.26 4.63 -14.79
C GLN A 13 -7.51 4.33 -15.63
N VAL A 14 -7.86 5.27 -16.51
CA VAL A 14 -8.77 5.01 -17.63
C VAL A 14 -7.96 4.42 -18.77
N PHE A 15 -8.22 3.17 -19.12
CA PHE A 15 -7.53 2.49 -20.22
C PHE A 15 -8.40 1.38 -20.83
N GLY A 16 -8.52 1.35 -22.15
CA GLY A 16 -9.34 0.38 -22.86
C GLY A 16 -10.79 0.40 -22.37
N HIS A 17 -11.26 -0.70 -21.82
CA HIS A 17 -12.61 -0.81 -21.25
C HIS A 17 -12.70 -0.46 -19.76
N SER A 18 -11.55 -0.27 -19.09
CA SER A 18 -11.50 0.10 -17.68
C SER A 18 -11.74 1.60 -17.50
N GLY A 19 -12.81 1.96 -16.83
CA GLY A 19 -13.12 3.36 -16.48
C GLY A 19 -12.40 3.88 -15.23
N GLY A 20 -11.59 3.07 -14.54
CA GLY A 20 -10.87 3.45 -13.32
C GLY A 20 -11.75 3.76 -12.10
N ARG A 21 -13.08 3.69 -12.25
CA ARG A 21 -14.05 4.17 -11.24
C ARG A 21 -13.96 3.43 -9.91
N PHE A 22 -13.78 2.11 -9.95
CA PHE A 22 -13.71 1.31 -8.71
C PHE A 22 -12.52 1.76 -7.83
N ASN A 23 -11.32 1.82 -8.40
CA ASN A 23 -10.13 2.27 -7.68
C ASN A 23 -10.24 3.72 -7.20
N LYS A 24 -10.82 4.60 -8.02
CA LYS A 24 -11.09 5.99 -7.62
C LYS A 24 -12.03 6.05 -6.41
N THR A 25 -13.07 5.20 -6.37
CA THR A 25 -13.99 5.12 -5.22
C THR A 25 -13.27 4.64 -3.95
N ILE A 26 -12.42 3.61 -4.05
CA ILE A 26 -11.62 3.12 -2.91
C ILE A 26 -10.65 4.20 -2.42
N PHE A 27 -9.97 4.88 -3.35
CA PHE A 27 -9.07 6.00 -3.04
C PHE A 27 -9.81 7.14 -2.32
N ASP A 28 -10.96 7.58 -2.83
CA ASP A 28 -11.76 8.64 -2.22
C ASP A 28 -12.31 8.22 -0.84
N THR A 29 -12.70 6.95 -0.68
CA THR A 29 -13.10 6.38 0.62
C THR A 29 -11.96 6.46 1.63
N THR A 30 -10.73 6.14 1.23
CA THR A 30 -9.55 6.26 2.10
C THR A 30 -9.31 7.70 2.52
N ARG A 31 -9.38 8.62 1.57
CA ARG A 31 -9.22 10.06 1.85
C ARG A 31 -10.28 10.55 2.83
N GLN A 32 -11.53 10.17 2.63
CA GLN A 32 -12.63 10.53 3.53
C GLN A 32 -12.46 9.91 4.91
N PHE A 33 -11.96 8.66 4.99
CA PHE A 33 -11.74 7.97 6.26
C PHE A 33 -10.74 8.71 7.16
N PHE A 34 -9.68 9.26 6.62
CA PHE A 34 -8.65 9.96 7.39
C PHE A 34 -8.87 11.48 7.49
N ASN A 35 -9.61 12.09 6.55
CA ASN A 35 -9.79 13.54 6.51
C ASN A 35 -10.48 14.06 7.75
N GLY A 36 -9.82 14.97 8.48
CA GLY A 36 -10.35 15.56 9.72
C GLY A 36 -10.42 14.60 10.91
N LYS A 37 -9.91 13.36 10.79
CA LYS A 37 -9.85 12.42 11.89
C LYS A 37 -8.68 12.76 12.81
N GLU A 38 -8.97 12.95 14.10
CA GLU A 38 -7.95 13.23 15.11
C GLU A 38 -6.87 12.14 15.12
N GLY A 39 -5.60 12.55 15.25
CA GLY A 39 -4.45 11.65 15.24
C GLY A 39 -3.93 11.27 13.84
N PHE A 40 -4.51 11.82 12.75
CA PHE A 40 -4.05 11.56 11.40
C PHE A 40 -3.86 12.84 10.57
N GLU A 41 -2.80 12.85 9.77
CA GLU A 41 -2.59 13.78 8.67
C GLU A 41 -2.55 13.02 7.35
N ILE A 42 -3.11 13.58 6.29
CA ILE A 42 -3.19 12.90 4.99
C ILE A 42 -2.66 13.78 3.87
N ARG A 43 -1.87 13.14 2.99
CA ARG A 43 -1.54 13.62 1.64
C ARG A 43 -1.99 12.60 0.61
N SER A 44 -2.23 13.02 -0.61
CA SER A 44 -2.67 12.08 -1.64
C SER A 44 -2.24 12.52 -3.03
N THR A 45 -1.93 11.54 -3.89
CA THR A 45 -1.63 11.72 -5.30
C THR A 45 -2.52 10.81 -6.16
N ASP A 46 -3.13 11.38 -7.18
CA ASP A 46 -3.73 10.62 -8.27
C ASP A 46 -2.73 10.62 -9.45
N ILE A 47 -2.26 9.44 -9.88
CA ILE A 47 -1.25 9.35 -10.94
C ILE A 47 -1.75 9.84 -12.32
N ASN A 48 -3.05 10.12 -12.45
CA ASN A 48 -3.62 10.71 -13.67
C ASN A 48 -3.47 12.23 -13.71
N ASP A 49 -3.19 12.87 -12.59
CA ASP A 49 -2.90 14.28 -12.49
C ASP A 49 -1.41 14.56 -12.75
N GLU A 50 -1.05 15.83 -12.99
CA GLU A 50 0.35 16.22 -13.02
C GLU A 50 0.97 16.11 -11.62
N TYR A 51 2.16 15.55 -11.53
CA TYR A 51 2.93 15.45 -10.29
C TYR A 51 4.40 15.80 -10.52
N ASP A 52 5.01 16.40 -9.52
CA ASP A 52 6.46 16.64 -9.49
C ASP A 52 7.15 15.48 -8.76
N PRO A 53 8.07 14.74 -9.41
CA PRO A 53 8.77 13.61 -8.79
C PRO A 53 9.49 13.97 -7.49
N LYS A 54 10.05 15.17 -7.35
CA LYS A 54 10.71 15.62 -6.12
C LYS A 54 9.72 15.78 -4.98
N HIS A 55 8.58 16.41 -5.27
CA HIS A 55 7.52 16.54 -4.28
C HIS A 55 6.95 15.18 -3.87
N GLU A 56 6.86 14.24 -4.80
CA GLU A 56 6.44 12.87 -4.48
C GLU A 56 7.45 12.16 -3.56
N VAL A 57 8.76 12.33 -3.79
CA VAL A 57 9.80 11.83 -2.85
C VAL A 57 9.60 12.42 -1.45
N GLU A 58 9.32 13.73 -1.35
CA GLU A 58 9.02 14.37 -0.06
C GLU A 58 7.78 13.76 0.59
N ASN A 59 6.75 13.38 -0.17
CA ASN A 59 5.56 12.71 0.34
C ASN A 59 5.89 11.33 0.92
N TYR A 60 6.73 10.52 0.25
CA TYR A 60 7.23 9.24 0.79
C TYR A 60 8.05 9.42 2.06
N VAL A 61 8.93 10.41 2.09
CA VAL A 61 9.77 10.71 3.27
C VAL A 61 8.91 11.23 4.43
N TRP A 62 7.89 12.02 4.15
CA TRP A 62 6.98 12.58 5.16
C TRP A 62 6.07 11.51 5.77
N ALA A 63 5.56 10.57 4.97
CA ALA A 63 4.58 9.59 5.41
C ALA A 63 5.16 8.58 6.42
N ASP A 64 4.38 8.16 7.38
CA ASP A 64 4.63 6.97 8.20
C ASP A 64 4.08 5.71 7.50
N ILE A 65 2.97 5.89 6.76
CA ILE A 65 2.30 4.80 6.05
C ILE A 65 1.92 5.27 4.64
N VAL A 66 2.27 4.48 3.63
CA VAL A 66 1.89 4.67 2.24
C VAL A 66 0.79 3.68 1.87
N ILE A 67 -0.32 4.17 1.32
CA ILE A 67 -1.45 3.33 0.88
C ILE A 67 -1.56 3.41 -0.64
N TYR A 68 -1.43 2.26 -1.30
CA TYR A 68 -1.59 2.15 -2.75
C TYR A 68 -2.93 1.53 -3.10
N HIS A 69 -3.65 2.14 -4.03
CA HIS A 69 -4.85 1.60 -4.65
C HIS A 69 -4.59 1.32 -6.12
N THR A 70 -4.69 0.07 -6.55
CA THR A 70 -4.34 -0.29 -7.94
C THR A 70 -5.27 -1.36 -8.51
N PRO A 71 -5.74 -1.25 -9.76
CA PRO A 71 -6.25 -2.41 -10.46
C PRO A 71 -5.08 -3.31 -10.88
N ILE A 72 -5.37 -4.57 -11.16
CA ILE A 72 -4.40 -5.46 -11.77
C ILE A 72 -4.79 -5.71 -13.22
N TRP A 73 -3.89 -5.34 -14.12
CA TRP A 73 -4.03 -5.56 -15.56
C TRP A 73 -2.95 -6.50 -16.06
N TRP A 74 -3.34 -7.56 -16.75
CA TRP A 74 -2.39 -8.56 -17.24
C TRP A 74 -1.42 -9.04 -16.16
N PHE A 75 -1.97 -9.28 -14.95
CA PHE A 75 -1.26 -9.81 -13.77
C PHE A 75 -0.18 -8.88 -13.20
N GLN A 76 -0.23 -7.59 -13.53
CA GLN A 76 0.69 -6.56 -13.04
C GLN A 76 -0.06 -5.27 -12.70
N VAL A 77 0.60 -4.36 -12.00
CA VAL A 77 0.08 -3.00 -11.83
C VAL A 77 0.00 -2.27 -13.17
N PRO A 78 -0.91 -1.31 -13.36
CA PRO A 78 -1.02 -0.53 -14.59
C PRO A 78 0.30 0.14 -14.98
N ASN A 79 0.51 0.32 -16.28
CA ASN A 79 1.71 0.97 -16.80
C ASN A 79 1.91 2.40 -16.25
N GLY A 80 0.85 3.15 -15.97
CA GLY A 80 0.96 4.47 -15.35
C GLY A 80 1.46 4.41 -13.92
N LEU A 81 0.97 3.48 -13.10
CA LEU A 81 1.50 3.28 -11.75
C LEU A 81 2.95 2.80 -11.80
N LYS A 82 3.27 1.90 -12.73
CA LYS A 82 4.67 1.47 -12.90
C LYS A 82 5.57 2.63 -13.31
N LYS A 83 5.14 3.47 -14.27
CA LYS A 83 5.85 4.70 -14.65
C LYS A 83 6.04 5.65 -13.48
N TYR A 84 4.99 5.89 -12.70
CA TYR A 84 5.06 6.72 -11.49
C TYR A 84 6.13 6.21 -10.54
N ILE A 85 6.11 4.92 -10.21
CA ILE A 85 7.10 4.28 -9.34
C ILE A 85 8.51 4.44 -9.91
N ASP A 86 8.72 4.15 -11.21
CA ASP A 86 10.03 4.23 -11.83
C ASP A 86 10.61 5.65 -11.78
N VAL A 87 9.78 6.65 -12.07
CA VAL A 87 10.21 8.05 -12.08
C VAL A 87 10.49 8.55 -10.66
N VAL A 88 9.55 8.34 -9.72
CA VAL A 88 9.67 8.84 -8.35
C VAL A 88 10.78 8.12 -7.58
N PHE A 89 10.89 6.81 -7.72
CA PHE A 89 11.93 6.07 -6.98
C PHE A 89 13.33 6.34 -7.55
N THR A 90 13.44 6.60 -8.87
CA THR A 90 14.70 7.04 -9.46
C THR A 90 15.11 8.43 -8.94
N GLU A 91 14.19 9.39 -8.87
CA GLU A 91 14.42 10.69 -8.24
C GLU A 91 14.76 10.57 -6.76
N GLY A 92 14.22 9.57 -6.08
CA GLY A 92 14.44 9.25 -4.67
C GLY A 92 15.82 8.64 -4.35
N HIS A 93 16.67 8.39 -5.38
CA HIS A 93 18.03 7.90 -5.16
C HIS A 93 18.88 8.94 -4.42
N GLN A 94 19.41 8.58 -3.26
CA GLN A 94 20.17 9.44 -2.35
C GLN A 94 19.42 10.69 -1.82
N THR A 95 18.13 10.80 -2.11
CA THR A 95 17.29 11.94 -1.71
C THR A 95 16.17 11.55 -0.74
N GLY A 96 16.08 10.28 -0.32
CA GLY A 96 15.16 9.88 0.74
C GLY A 96 14.49 8.51 0.56
N ILE A 97 14.50 7.89 -0.63
CA ILE A 97 13.89 6.56 -0.84
C ILE A 97 14.92 5.44 -0.67
N TYR A 98 16.08 5.55 -1.30
CA TYR A 98 17.19 4.61 -1.13
C TYR A 98 18.52 5.27 -1.46
N HIS A 99 19.62 4.76 -0.87
CA HIS A 99 20.95 5.29 -1.14
C HIS A 99 21.79 4.38 -2.03
N SER A 100 21.53 3.07 -2.04
CA SER A 100 22.21 2.06 -2.85
C SER A 100 21.37 0.78 -2.89
N ASP A 101 21.88 -0.28 -3.52
CA ASP A 101 21.28 -1.61 -3.44
C ASP A 101 21.66 -2.38 -2.15
N GLY A 102 22.48 -1.81 -1.29
CA GLY A 102 22.91 -2.39 -0.01
C GLY A 102 24.17 -3.26 -0.09
N ARG A 103 24.64 -3.64 -1.29
CA ARG A 103 25.87 -4.42 -1.45
C ARG A 103 27.10 -3.56 -1.28
N SER A 104 28.21 -4.16 -0.89
CA SER A 104 29.52 -3.52 -0.89
C SER A 104 30.40 -4.07 -2.02
N SER A 105 31.38 -3.28 -2.47
CA SER A 105 32.39 -3.73 -3.44
C SER A 105 33.26 -4.87 -2.91
N GLN A 106 33.42 -4.96 -1.58
CA GLN A 106 34.19 -6.02 -0.92
C GLN A 106 33.41 -7.35 -0.85
N ASN A 107 32.06 -7.29 -0.77
CA ASN A 107 31.23 -8.48 -0.81
C ASN A 107 29.96 -8.22 -1.63
N PRO A 108 30.03 -8.38 -2.96
CA PRO A 108 28.93 -8.04 -3.87
C PRO A 108 27.83 -9.09 -3.95
N THR A 109 27.91 -10.19 -3.20
CA THR A 109 26.95 -11.31 -3.27
C THR A 109 25.89 -11.31 -2.17
N VAL A 110 26.01 -10.42 -1.16
CA VAL A 110 25.11 -10.35 0.00
C VAL A 110 24.57 -8.93 0.20
N ASN A 111 23.57 -8.81 1.05
CA ASN A 111 22.93 -7.56 1.44
C ASN A 111 22.18 -6.81 0.31
N TYR A 112 21.90 -7.47 -0.83
CA TYR A 112 21.06 -6.86 -1.85
C TYR A 112 19.67 -6.52 -1.30
N GLY A 113 19.21 -5.29 -1.57
CA GLY A 113 17.92 -4.79 -1.10
C GLY A 113 17.93 -4.21 0.33
N THR A 114 19.11 -3.92 0.91
CA THR A 114 19.22 -3.34 2.26
C THR A 114 19.59 -1.85 2.28
N GLY A 115 19.67 -1.23 1.10
CA GLY A 115 20.05 0.18 0.97
C GLY A 115 18.87 1.17 1.00
N GLY A 116 17.69 0.74 1.43
CA GLY A 116 16.53 1.60 1.58
C GLY A 116 16.69 2.65 2.67
N MET A 117 15.99 3.78 2.53
CA MET A 117 16.01 4.89 3.48
C MET A 117 14.67 5.10 4.19
N LEU A 118 13.63 4.33 3.84
CA LEU A 118 12.29 4.41 4.42
C LEU A 118 12.08 3.40 5.57
N HIS A 119 13.14 3.07 6.30
CA HIS A 119 13.05 2.18 7.46
C HIS A 119 12.13 2.74 8.55
N GLY A 120 11.38 1.86 9.21
CA GLY A 120 10.38 2.24 10.21
C GLY A 120 9.01 2.61 9.62
N LYS A 121 8.94 2.86 8.30
CA LYS A 121 7.70 3.15 7.60
C LYS A 121 7.01 1.88 7.12
N GLN A 122 5.71 1.98 6.86
CA GLN A 122 4.88 0.86 6.42
C GLN A 122 4.16 1.19 5.12
N TYR A 123 3.67 0.18 4.44
CA TYR A 123 2.76 0.36 3.30
C TYR A 123 1.61 -0.63 3.36
N MET A 124 0.50 -0.24 2.77
CA MET A 124 -0.66 -1.09 2.49
C MET A 124 -0.96 -1.05 1.00
N VAL A 125 -1.36 -2.17 0.41
CA VAL A 125 -1.84 -2.21 -0.96
C VAL A 125 -3.24 -2.79 -1.00
N THR A 126 -4.15 -2.12 -1.74
CA THR A 126 -5.39 -2.73 -2.18
C THR A 126 -5.33 -2.98 -3.67
N SER A 127 -5.85 -4.11 -4.12
CA SER A 127 -5.92 -4.41 -5.54
C SER A 127 -7.32 -4.82 -5.97
N SER A 128 -7.68 -4.49 -7.21
CA SER A 128 -8.95 -4.91 -7.82
C SER A 128 -8.71 -5.80 -9.04
N TRP A 129 -9.53 -6.84 -9.15
CA TRP A 129 -9.39 -7.95 -10.08
C TRP A 129 -10.69 -8.23 -10.83
N ASN A 130 -10.58 -8.54 -12.12
CA ASN A 130 -11.67 -9.17 -12.84
C ASN A 130 -11.80 -10.67 -12.50
N ALA A 131 -10.70 -11.30 -12.04
CA ALA A 131 -10.72 -12.70 -11.62
C ALA A 131 -11.54 -12.90 -10.33
N PRO A 132 -12.34 -13.96 -10.22
CA PRO A 132 -13.03 -14.32 -8.98
C PRO A 132 -12.03 -14.81 -7.93
N LYS A 133 -12.40 -14.74 -6.66
CA LYS A 133 -11.55 -15.19 -5.54
C LYS A 133 -11.18 -16.67 -5.65
N GLU A 134 -12.10 -17.47 -6.15
CA GLU A 134 -11.96 -18.93 -6.33
C GLU A 134 -10.80 -19.27 -7.26
N ALA A 135 -10.50 -18.43 -8.25
CA ALA A 135 -9.36 -18.63 -9.14
C ALA A 135 -8.00 -18.66 -8.40
N PHE A 136 -7.93 -18.03 -7.21
CA PHE A 136 -6.74 -18.00 -6.37
C PHE A 136 -6.73 -19.08 -5.28
N SER A 137 -7.89 -19.57 -4.86
CA SER A 137 -8.03 -20.37 -3.65
C SER A 137 -8.45 -21.82 -3.86
N LEU A 138 -8.97 -22.17 -5.02
CA LEU A 138 -9.40 -23.56 -5.30
C LEU A 138 -8.28 -24.35 -5.96
N PRO A 139 -8.11 -25.64 -5.56
CA PRO A 139 -7.17 -26.54 -6.20
C PRO A 139 -7.45 -26.71 -7.70
N GLY A 140 -6.40 -26.60 -8.51
CA GLY A 140 -6.48 -26.78 -9.97
C GLY A 140 -7.01 -25.55 -10.73
N GLU A 141 -7.42 -24.49 -10.05
CA GLU A 141 -7.77 -23.22 -10.68
C GLU A 141 -6.55 -22.43 -11.14
N PHE A 142 -6.76 -21.36 -11.92
CA PHE A 142 -5.74 -20.68 -12.72
C PHE A 142 -4.47 -20.26 -11.94
N PHE A 143 -4.62 -19.79 -10.71
CA PHE A 143 -3.47 -19.33 -9.91
C PHE A 143 -2.87 -20.43 -9.03
N ASN A 144 -3.37 -21.66 -9.13
CA ASN A 144 -2.82 -22.83 -8.44
C ASN A 144 -2.56 -22.58 -6.94
N GLU A 145 -3.60 -22.11 -6.24
CA GLU A 145 -3.59 -21.77 -4.81
C GLU A 145 -2.53 -20.73 -4.39
N THR A 146 -2.00 -19.97 -5.36
CA THR A 146 -1.07 -18.87 -5.09
C THR A 146 -1.85 -17.62 -4.74
N SER A 147 -1.55 -17.01 -3.59
CA SER A 147 -2.21 -15.78 -3.16
C SER A 147 -1.89 -14.60 -4.09
N VAL A 148 -2.70 -13.54 -4.03
CA VAL A 148 -2.43 -12.30 -4.76
C VAL A 148 -1.07 -11.72 -4.37
N ASP A 149 -0.73 -11.74 -3.08
CA ASP A 149 0.51 -11.16 -2.54
C ASP A 149 1.74 -11.99 -2.94
N ASP A 150 1.65 -13.33 -2.89
CA ASP A 150 2.76 -14.22 -3.23
C ASP A 150 2.95 -14.38 -4.76
N GLY A 151 1.91 -14.10 -5.54
CA GLY A 151 1.92 -14.18 -7.00
C GLY A 151 2.10 -12.82 -7.67
N ALA A 152 1.01 -12.22 -8.10
CA ALA A 152 1.02 -11.02 -8.93
C ALA A 152 1.63 -9.80 -8.24
N LEU A 153 1.50 -9.67 -6.92
CA LEU A 153 2.09 -8.58 -6.14
C LEU A 153 3.47 -8.88 -5.55
N PHE A 154 4.04 -10.07 -5.78
CA PHE A 154 5.38 -10.40 -5.27
C PHE A 154 6.42 -9.33 -5.60
N GLY A 155 6.53 -8.92 -6.88
CA GLY A 155 7.46 -7.86 -7.30
C GLY A 155 7.16 -6.51 -6.64
N PHE A 156 5.89 -6.18 -6.45
CA PHE A 156 5.45 -4.96 -5.77
C PHE A 156 5.88 -4.96 -4.29
N HIS A 157 5.74 -6.09 -3.60
CA HIS A 157 6.22 -6.24 -2.24
C HIS A 157 7.75 -6.17 -2.15
N ARG A 158 8.48 -6.76 -3.09
CA ARG A 158 9.95 -6.66 -3.14
C ARG A 158 10.44 -5.25 -3.39
N MET A 159 9.76 -4.49 -4.25
CA MET A 159 10.04 -3.07 -4.48
C MET A 159 9.92 -2.25 -3.18
N ASN A 160 8.81 -2.38 -2.46
CA ASN A 160 8.62 -1.67 -1.19
C ASN A 160 9.64 -2.12 -0.12
N ALA A 161 9.93 -3.41 -0.04
CA ALA A 161 10.97 -3.93 0.86
C ALA A 161 12.37 -3.39 0.53
N PHE A 162 12.69 -3.21 -0.76
CA PHE A 162 13.95 -2.59 -1.19
C PHE A 162 14.12 -1.17 -0.67
N THR A 163 13.04 -0.41 -0.53
CA THR A 163 13.07 0.94 0.06
C THR A 163 13.14 0.93 1.60
N GLY A 164 12.95 -0.22 2.25
CA GLY A 164 12.97 -0.39 3.71
C GLY A 164 11.58 -0.41 4.36
N MET A 165 10.50 -0.24 3.59
CA MET A 165 9.13 -0.27 4.11
C MET A 165 8.66 -1.70 4.43
N LYS A 166 7.80 -1.83 5.46
CA LYS A 166 7.17 -3.09 5.85
C LYS A 166 5.69 -3.14 5.46
N PRO A 167 5.16 -4.29 5.03
CA PRO A 167 3.76 -4.40 4.66
C PRO A 167 2.84 -4.36 5.88
N LEU A 168 1.72 -3.66 5.74
CA LEU A 168 0.49 -3.88 6.49
C LEU A 168 -0.40 -4.88 5.74
N PRO A 169 -1.36 -5.52 6.40
CA PRO A 169 -2.33 -6.38 5.73
C PRO A 169 -3.04 -5.62 4.60
N GLY A 170 -2.95 -6.13 3.38
CA GLY A 170 -3.64 -5.62 2.21
C GLY A 170 -5.11 -6.06 2.14
N LEU A 171 -5.84 -5.57 1.15
CA LEU A 171 -7.18 -6.05 0.82
C LEU A 171 -7.37 -6.14 -0.68
N HIS A 172 -7.85 -7.29 -1.16
CA HIS A 172 -8.08 -7.55 -2.56
C HIS A 172 -9.57 -7.66 -2.87
N PHE A 173 -9.99 -6.99 -3.94
CA PHE A 173 -11.36 -7.00 -4.46
C PHE A 173 -11.39 -7.86 -5.72
N HIS A 174 -12.26 -8.84 -5.73
CA HIS A 174 -12.36 -9.82 -6.80
C HIS A 174 -13.64 -9.62 -7.59
N ASP A 175 -13.61 -10.02 -8.87
CA ASP A 175 -14.77 -10.02 -9.78
C ASP A 175 -15.46 -8.65 -9.91
N VAL A 176 -14.66 -7.56 -9.91
CA VAL A 176 -15.16 -6.19 -9.86
C VAL A 176 -15.87 -5.73 -11.15
N GLU A 177 -15.85 -6.53 -12.22
CA GLU A 177 -16.54 -6.21 -13.47
C GLU A 177 -17.87 -6.93 -13.63
N LYS A 178 -17.94 -8.21 -13.24
CA LYS A 178 -19.12 -9.03 -13.49
C LYS A 178 -20.09 -9.10 -12.31
N ASN A 179 -19.54 -9.22 -11.08
CA ASN A 179 -20.35 -9.40 -9.88
C ASN A 179 -20.00 -8.37 -8.79
N ALA A 180 -19.56 -7.19 -9.20
CA ALA A 180 -19.22 -6.12 -8.25
C ALA A 180 -20.42 -5.77 -7.36
N ASN A 181 -20.20 -5.80 -6.06
CA ASN A 181 -21.10 -5.22 -5.07
C ASN A 181 -20.38 -4.14 -4.31
N ILE A 182 -20.39 -2.93 -4.87
CA ILE A 182 -19.63 -1.80 -4.35
C ILE A 182 -19.99 -1.47 -2.90
N VAL A 183 -21.24 -1.66 -2.49
CA VAL A 183 -21.68 -1.37 -1.11
C VAL A 183 -20.99 -2.33 -0.13
N VAL A 184 -21.05 -3.63 -0.40
CA VAL A 184 -20.40 -4.65 0.42
C VAL A 184 -18.87 -4.49 0.41
N ASP A 185 -18.29 -4.17 -0.74
CA ASP A 185 -16.84 -3.94 -0.86
C ASP A 185 -16.39 -2.72 -0.05
N LEU A 186 -17.15 -1.63 -0.05
CA LEU A 186 -16.84 -0.44 0.75
C LEU A 186 -17.02 -0.68 2.24
N GLU A 187 -18.03 -1.41 2.67
CA GLU A 187 -18.23 -1.81 4.07
C GLU A 187 -17.07 -2.68 4.55
N ARG A 188 -16.68 -3.70 3.76
CA ARG A 188 -15.53 -4.55 4.04
C ARG A 188 -14.23 -3.74 4.13
N TYR A 189 -14.04 -2.79 3.23
CA TYR A 189 -12.86 -1.94 3.21
C TYR A 189 -12.82 -0.98 4.40
N THR A 190 -13.92 -0.34 4.74
CA THR A 190 -14.02 0.55 5.91
C THR A 190 -13.76 -0.22 7.20
N THR A 191 -14.29 -1.44 7.31
CA THR A 191 -14.00 -2.34 8.44
C THR A 191 -12.52 -2.68 8.51
N HIS A 192 -11.89 -2.97 7.37
CA HIS A 192 -10.45 -3.24 7.29
C HIS A 192 -9.61 -2.05 7.77
N LEU A 193 -9.94 -0.82 7.32
CA LEU A 193 -9.27 0.40 7.79
C LEU A 193 -9.43 0.60 9.30
N ASN A 194 -10.64 0.40 9.84
CA ASN A 194 -10.87 0.49 11.28
C ASN A 194 -10.02 -0.52 12.06
N ASN A 195 -9.92 -1.76 11.60
CA ASN A 195 -9.14 -2.80 12.25
C ASN A 195 -7.64 -2.48 12.26
N ILE A 196 -7.11 -1.92 11.18
CA ILE A 196 -5.68 -1.60 11.07
C ILE A 196 -5.31 -0.33 11.84
N PHE A 197 -6.13 0.72 11.73
CA PHE A 197 -5.74 2.07 12.14
C PHE A 197 -6.37 2.53 13.45
N ILE A 198 -7.52 1.96 13.83
CA ILE A 198 -8.24 2.39 15.03
C ILE A 198 -8.19 1.34 16.14
N ASN A 199 -8.57 0.09 15.84
CA ASN A 199 -8.73 -0.94 16.88
C ASN A 199 -7.38 -1.40 17.46
N LYS A 200 -6.30 -1.46 16.65
CA LYS A 200 -4.96 -1.81 17.15
C LYS A 200 -4.37 -0.78 18.11
N GLU A 201 -4.73 0.49 17.96
CA GLU A 201 -4.31 1.52 18.93
C GLU A 201 -4.97 1.33 20.29
N HIS A 202 -6.23 0.90 20.33
CA HIS A 202 -6.92 0.59 21.58
C HIS A 202 -6.32 -0.62 22.30
N GLU A 203 -5.85 -1.65 21.60
CA GLU A 203 -5.15 -2.79 22.23
C GLU A 203 -3.80 -2.39 22.82
N HIS A 204 -3.02 -1.54 22.17
CA HIS A 204 -1.76 -1.04 22.71
C HIS A 204 -1.96 -0.13 23.93
N LEU A 205 -2.99 0.73 23.93
CA LEU A 205 -3.31 1.60 25.05
C LEU A 205 -3.87 0.82 26.27
N SER A 206 -4.68 -0.21 26.03
CA SER A 206 -5.19 -1.07 27.10
C SER A 206 -4.05 -1.89 27.75
N ASN A 207 -3.13 -2.42 26.96
CA ASN A 207 -1.99 -3.19 27.46
C ASN A 207 -0.95 -2.31 28.20
N SER A 208 -0.73 -1.06 27.78
CA SER A 208 0.16 -0.13 28.49
C SER A 208 -0.41 0.34 29.83
N ASN A 209 -1.74 0.49 29.94
CA ASN A 209 -2.41 0.82 31.19
C ASN A 209 -2.41 -0.34 32.21
N PHE A 210 -2.44 -1.59 31.73
CA PHE A 210 -2.32 -2.78 32.58
C PHE A 210 -0.90 -2.95 33.15
N GLN A 211 0.14 -2.62 32.38
CA GLN A 211 1.53 -2.72 32.86
C GLN A 211 1.89 -1.60 33.85
N SER A 212 1.32 -0.39 33.70
CA SER A 212 1.58 0.71 34.65
C SER A 212 0.88 0.52 36.01
N GLN A 213 -0.20 -0.26 36.08
CA GLN A 213 -0.84 -0.62 37.36
C GLN A 213 -0.18 -1.82 38.06
N ALA A 214 0.54 -2.68 37.33
CA ALA A 214 1.25 -3.83 37.93
C ALA A 214 2.61 -3.46 38.55
N THR A 215 3.14 -2.27 38.31
CA THR A 215 4.41 -1.76 38.88
C THR A 215 4.24 -0.81 40.07
N ALA A 216 2.99 -0.60 40.53
CA ALA A 216 2.66 0.30 41.65
C ALA A 216 2.24 -0.44 42.94
N HIS A 217 2.75 -1.67 43.17
CA HIS A 217 2.61 -2.40 44.41
C HIS A 217 3.93 -2.92 44.92
#